data_03392c87044aa50b56dc803b5b935789
#
_entry.id   03392c87044aa50b56dc803b5b935789
#
_cell.length_a   1.000
_cell.length_b   1.000
_cell.length_c   1.000
_cell.angle_alpha   90.00
_cell.angle_beta   90.00
_cell.angle_gamma   90.00
#
_symmetry.space_group_name_H-M   'P 1'
#
loop_
_entity.id
_entity.type
_entity.pdbx_description
1 polymer ?
#
loop_
_entity_poly.entity_id
_entity_poly.type
_entity_poly.pdbx_seq_one_letter_code
_entity_poly.pdbx_strand_id
1 'polypeptide(L)'
;MKEQSMSLTSLEERLSYHFQDPTLLSHALIHPSFSNEQGEAKEASNQRLEFLGDAVLELMSSTVLYDRKPVLQEGLMTKLRAALVCEPALAIVARTLHLSEYIVLGKGEAREGIQYRDSVLSDTLEAIIGAIYLDGGLARAESFVKEFLLSDIEKKQLQMDAKTMLQEYATGKHLRLRYSLLEESGPFHDRFYRVSVTLDEIEYGVGEGSSKKKAEQNAAYLALEKIKAETGDVFKIY
;
A
#
# COMPACT_ATOMS: atom_id res chain seq x y z
N MET A 1 35.88 -5.34 3.76
CA MET A 1 34.67 -6.15 3.53
C MET A 1 34.22 -5.83 2.11
N LYS A 2 34.19 -6.83 1.23
CA LYS A 2 33.69 -6.64 -0.14
C LYS A 2 32.18 -6.44 -0.03
N GLU A 3 31.69 -5.24 -0.34
CA GLU A 3 30.30 -5.02 -0.68
C GLU A 3 29.98 -5.94 -1.85
N GLN A 4 29.15 -6.98 -1.58
CA GLN A 4 28.53 -7.71 -2.65
C GLN A 4 27.53 -6.73 -3.30
N SER A 5 27.90 -6.15 -4.43
CA SER A 5 26.97 -5.49 -5.32
C SER A 5 25.88 -6.50 -5.65
N MET A 6 24.68 -6.31 -5.09
CA MET A 6 23.51 -7.13 -5.43
C MET A 6 23.27 -7.01 -6.93
N SER A 7 23.12 -8.13 -7.59
CA SER A 7 22.91 -8.16 -9.04
C SER A 7 21.53 -7.59 -9.41
N LEU A 8 21.46 -6.73 -10.42
CA LEU A 8 20.18 -6.27 -10.97
C LEU A 8 19.30 -7.43 -11.42
N THR A 9 19.89 -8.53 -11.88
CA THR A 9 19.15 -9.76 -12.20
C THR A 9 18.36 -10.30 -11.00
N SER A 10 18.94 -10.24 -9.79
CA SER A 10 18.23 -10.65 -8.58
C SER A 10 17.05 -9.71 -8.25
N LEU A 11 17.14 -8.43 -8.59
CA LEU A 11 16.04 -7.50 -8.46
C LEU A 11 14.95 -7.78 -9.51
N GLU A 12 15.33 -8.03 -10.77
CA GLU A 12 14.37 -8.39 -11.84
C GLU A 12 13.56 -9.64 -11.49
N GLU A 13 14.18 -10.65 -10.87
CA GLU A 13 13.47 -11.83 -10.35
C GLU A 13 12.43 -11.46 -9.29
N ARG A 14 12.76 -10.55 -8.36
CA ARG A 14 11.84 -10.05 -7.32
C ARG A 14 10.70 -9.21 -7.90
N LEU A 15 10.99 -8.44 -8.97
CA LEU A 15 10.01 -7.63 -9.68
C LEU A 15 9.10 -8.47 -10.59
N SER A 16 9.36 -9.77 -10.76
CA SER A 16 8.71 -10.62 -11.78
C SER A 16 8.75 -9.98 -13.18
N TYR A 17 9.83 -9.19 -13.47
CA TYR A 17 9.98 -8.46 -14.71
C TYR A 17 11.44 -8.39 -15.16
N HIS A 18 11.71 -8.81 -16.42
CA HIS A 18 13.02 -8.71 -17.05
C HIS A 18 13.02 -7.55 -18.05
N PHE A 19 13.92 -6.59 -17.84
CA PHE A 19 14.04 -5.42 -18.68
C PHE A 19 14.72 -5.75 -20.02
N GLN A 20 14.16 -5.25 -21.11
CA GLN A 20 14.78 -5.26 -22.44
C GLN A 20 15.94 -4.25 -22.47
N ASP A 21 15.76 -3.09 -21.81
CA ASP A 21 16.80 -2.11 -21.57
C ASP A 21 17.12 -2.02 -20.06
N PRO A 22 18.17 -2.72 -19.58
CA PRO A 22 18.56 -2.69 -18.17
C PRO A 22 18.96 -1.31 -17.64
N THR A 23 19.24 -0.35 -18.54
CA THR A 23 19.60 1.02 -18.14
C THR A 23 18.41 1.74 -17.49
N LEU A 24 17.17 1.41 -17.86
CA LEU A 24 15.95 1.94 -17.27
C LEU A 24 15.85 1.54 -15.79
N LEU A 25 16.09 0.27 -15.47
CA LEU A 25 16.10 -0.19 -14.07
C LEU A 25 17.24 0.47 -13.29
N SER A 26 18.45 0.51 -13.85
CA SER A 26 19.59 1.17 -13.21
C SER A 26 19.27 2.63 -12.90
N HIS A 27 18.65 3.36 -13.84
CA HIS A 27 18.26 4.76 -13.66
C HIS A 27 17.17 4.93 -12.59
N ALA A 28 16.19 4.04 -12.53
CA ALA A 28 15.13 4.06 -11.50
C ALA A 28 15.68 3.94 -10.07
N LEU A 29 16.87 3.38 -9.89
CA LEU A 29 17.52 3.18 -8.60
C LEU A 29 18.41 4.34 -8.16
N ILE A 30 18.68 5.33 -9.02
CA ILE A 30 19.58 6.47 -8.71
C ILE A 30 18.82 7.55 -7.96
N HIS A 31 19.08 7.66 -6.66
CA HIS A 31 18.51 8.75 -5.85
C HIS A 31 19.18 10.10 -6.18
N PRO A 32 18.45 11.23 -6.10
CA PRO A 32 18.98 12.55 -6.43
C PRO A 32 20.28 12.93 -5.71
N SER A 33 20.48 12.45 -4.49
CA SER A 33 21.71 12.71 -3.72
C SER A 33 22.96 12.18 -4.40
N PHE A 34 22.88 11.04 -5.09
CA PHE A 34 24.00 10.48 -5.83
C PHE A 34 24.39 11.38 -7.02
N SER A 35 23.42 11.73 -7.87
CA SER A 35 23.65 12.60 -9.02
C SER A 35 24.21 13.97 -8.60
N ASN A 36 23.68 14.55 -7.51
CA ASN A 36 24.18 15.80 -6.95
C ASN A 36 25.64 15.69 -6.48
N GLU A 37 26.01 14.58 -5.81
CA GLU A 37 27.39 14.35 -5.34
C GLU A 37 28.38 14.18 -6.51
N GLN A 38 27.92 13.54 -7.60
CA GLN A 38 28.74 13.36 -8.81
C GLN A 38 28.84 14.63 -9.67
N GLY A 39 28.07 15.68 -9.36
CA GLY A 39 27.98 16.90 -10.18
C GLY A 39 27.26 16.66 -11.51
N GLU A 40 26.46 15.62 -11.60
CA GLU A 40 25.67 15.29 -12.78
C GLU A 40 24.42 16.18 -12.89
N ALA A 41 23.84 16.23 -14.08
CA ALA A 41 22.58 16.91 -14.29
C ALA A 41 21.45 16.23 -13.47
N LYS A 42 20.48 17.03 -13.02
CA LYS A 42 19.34 16.52 -12.20
C LYS A 42 18.56 15.39 -12.91
N GLU A 43 18.57 15.41 -14.24
CA GLU A 43 17.94 14.41 -15.08
C GLU A 43 18.58 13.02 -14.98
N ALA A 44 19.77 12.92 -14.40
CA ALA A 44 20.46 11.66 -14.15
C ALA A 44 19.89 10.88 -12.94
N SER A 45 19.00 11.51 -12.16
CA SER A 45 18.32 10.86 -11.04
C SER A 45 16.97 10.23 -11.47
N ASN A 46 16.41 9.44 -10.58
CA ASN A 46 15.14 8.74 -10.80
C ASN A 46 13.88 9.63 -10.84
N GLN A 47 13.97 10.93 -10.49
CA GLN A 47 12.82 11.83 -10.35
C GLN A 47 11.92 11.92 -11.58
N ARG A 48 12.46 11.83 -12.79
CA ARG A 48 11.65 11.84 -14.01
C ARG A 48 10.89 10.54 -14.20
N LEU A 49 11.48 9.41 -13.81
CA LEU A 49 10.82 8.10 -13.84
C LEU A 49 9.76 8.01 -12.74
N GLU A 50 10.03 8.53 -11.54
CA GLU A 50 9.09 8.69 -10.44
C GLU A 50 7.84 9.46 -10.90
N PHE A 51 8.01 10.66 -11.45
CA PHE A 51 6.92 11.47 -11.98
C PHE A 51 6.06 10.72 -13.01
N LEU A 52 6.69 9.98 -13.91
CA LEU A 52 5.97 9.18 -14.90
C LEU A 52 5.27 7.97 -14.26
N GLY A 53 5.96 7.33 -13.32
CA GLY A 53 5.45 6.14 -12.63
C GLY A 53 4.25 6.44 -11.75
N ASP A 54 4.24 7.58 -11.04
CA ASP A 54 3.08 8.06 -10.30
C ASP A 54 1.85 8.19 -11.21
N ALA A 55 1.98 8.84 -12.36
CA ALA A 55 0.88 8.98 -13.32
C ALA A 55 0.40 7.61 -13.86
N VAL A 56 1.30 6.68 -14.13
CA VAL A 56 0.96 5.31 -14.57
C VAL A 56 0.25 4.54 -13.45
N LEU A 57 0.75 4.62 -12.23
CA LEU A 57 0.16 3.98 -11.04
C LEU A 57 -1.27 4.47 -10.78
N GLU A 58 -1.48 5.80 -10.82
CA GLU A 58 -2.79 6.42 -10.68
C GLU A 58 -3.78 5.94 -11.75
N LEU A 59 -3.35 5.90 -13.02
CA LEU A 59 -4.16 5.43 -14.13
C LEU A 59 -4.52 3.94 -13.95
N MET A 60 -3.54 3.08 -13.67
CA MET A 60 -3.76 1.64 -13.53
C MET A 60 -4.67 1.32 -12.34
N SER A 61 -4.42 1.96 -11.19
CA SER A 61 -5.26 1.78 -10.01
C SER A 61 -6.70 2.21 -10.26
N SER A 62 -6.90 3.34 -10.95
CA SER A 62 -8.23 3.83 -11.33
C SER A 62 -8.95 2.88 -12.27
N THR A 63 -8.25 2.35 -13.28
CA THR A 63 -8.80 1.40 -14.26
C THR A 63 -9.26 0.12 -13.57
N VAL A 64 -8.41 -0.45 -12.71
CA VAL A 64 -8.75 -1.68 -11.97
C VAL A 64 -9.95 -1.46 -11.04
N LEU A 65 -10.02 -0.33 -10.36
CA LEU A 65 -11.15 0.01 -9.49
C LEU A 65 -12.46 0.20 -10.29
N TYR A 66 -12.37 0.85 -11.45
CA TYR A 66 -13.51 1.08 -12.33
C TYR A 66 -14.10 -0.23 -12.88
N ASP A 67 -13.25 -1.18 -13.24
CA ASP A 67 -13.68 -2.46 -13.82
C ASP A 67 -14.19 -3.48 -12.79
N ARG A 68 -14.10 -3.17 -11.49
CA ARG A 68 -14.49 -4.12 -10.43
C ARG A 68 -15.97 -4.48 -10.48
N LYS A 69 -16.22 -5.71 -10.07
CA LYS A 69 -17.59 -6.23 -9.85
C LYS A 69 -17.70 -6.76 -8.41
N PRO A 70 -18.76 -6.37 -7.70
CA PRO A 70 -19.82 -5.41 -8.07
C PRO A 70 -19.26 -4.00 -8.36
N VAL A 71 -20.03 -3.19 -9.09
CA VAL A 71 -19.63 -1.83 -9.48
C VAL A 71 -19.47 -0.96 -8.24
N LEU A 72 -18.31 -0.33 -8.10
CA LEU A 72 -18.02 0.56 -6.98
C LEU A 72 -18.54 1.98 -7.24
N GLN A 73 -19.00 2.65 -6.19
CA GLN A 73 -19.33 4.07 -6.25
C GLN A 73 -18.06 4.93 -6.31
N GLU A 74 -18.14 6.09 -6.97
CA GLU A 74 -17.01 7.00 -7.17
C GLU A 74 -16.28 7.35 -5.86
N GLY A 75 -17.03 7.72 -4.81
CA GLY A 75 -16.44 8.07 -3.51
C GLY A 75 -15.67 6.91 -2.85
N LEU A 76 -16.07 5.66 -3.09
CA LEU A 76 -15.33 4.48 -2.61
C LEU A 76 -14.10 4.22 -3.46
N MET A 77 -14.20 4.34 -4.79
CA MET A 77 -13.04 4.22 -5.69
C MET A 77 -11.95 5.23 -5.32
N THR A 78 -12.31 6.49 -5.08
CA THR A 78 -11.38 7.55 -4.66
C THR A 78 -10.68 7.21 -3.34
N LYS A 79 -11.41 6.74 -2.33
CA LYS A 79 -10.84 6.35 -1.04
C LYS A 79 -9.92 5.13 -1.17
N LEU A 80 -10.34 4.11 -1.91
CA LEU A 80 -9.54 2.90 -2.14
C LEU A 80 -8.26 3.23 -2.89
N ARG A 81 -8.33 4.02 -3.96
CA ARG A 81 -7.15 4.45 -4.68
C ARG A 81 -6.17 5.14 -3.74
N ALA A 82 -6.61 6.16 -3.00
CA ALA A 82 -5.76 6.86 -2.04
C ALA A 82 -5.11 5.91 -1.00
N ALA A 83 -5.82 4.87 -0.55
CA ALA A 83 -5.28 3.90 0.40
C ALA A 83 -4.30 2.89 -0.24
N LEU A 84 -4.41 2.67 -1.55
CA LEU A 84 -3.57 1.71 -2.28
C LEU A 84 -2.25 2.34 -2.75
N VAL A 85 -2.28 3.63 -3.15
CA VAL A 85 -1.14 4.32 -3.77
C VAL A 85 -0.50 5.38 -2.86
N CYS A 86 -0.86 5.45 -1.57
CA CYS A 86 -0.20 6.35 -0.63
C CYS A 86 1.22 5.90 -0.29
N GLU A 87 2.09 6.85 0.03
CA GLU A 87 3.49 6.62 0.43
C GLU A 87 3.67 5.42 1.39
N PRO A 88 2.94 5.30 2.53
CA PRO A 88 3.11 4.15 3.41
C PRO A 88 2.77 2.80 2.76
N ALA A 89 1.78 2.76 1.86
CA ALA A 89 1.40 1.53 1.18
C ALA A 89 2.46 1.11 0.16
N LEU A 90 2.98 2.07 -0.60
CA LEU A 90 4.08 1.83 -1.55
C LEU A 90 5.36 1.41 -0.84
N ALA A 91 5.71 2.06 0.29
CA ALA A 91 6.87 1.71 1.09
C ALA A 91 6.81 0.26 1.64
N ILE A 92 5.63 -0.24 1.99
CA ILE A 92 5.44 -1.66 2.39
C ILE A 92 5.81 -2.60 1.23
N VAL A 93 5.32 -2.33 0.03
CA VAL A 93 5.66 -3.12 -1.17
C VAL A 93 7.15 -3.03 -1.47
N ALA A 94 7.73 -1.84 -1.44
CA ALA A 94 9.16 -1.62 -1.67
C ALA A 94 10.03 -2.40 -0.68
N ARG A 95 9.61 -2.50 0.60
CA ARG A 95 10.29 -3.34 1.61
C ARG A 95 10.16 -4.82 1.29
N THR A 96 9.00 -5.30 0.86
CA THR A 96 8.80 -6.70 0.47
C THR A 96 9.71 -7.08 -0.71
N LEU A 97 9.93 -6.14 -1.63
CA LEU A 97 10.85 -6.28 -2.76
C LEU A 97 12.33 -6.06 -2.39
N HIS A 98 12.60 -5.65 -1.13
CA HIS A 98 13.93 -5.31 -0.61
C HIS A 98 14.64 -4.19 -1.40
N LEU A 99 13.90 -3.19 -1.89
CA LEU A 99 14.44 -2.13 -2.75
C LEU A 99 15.57 -1.35 -2.09
N SER A 100 15.56 -1.19 -0.75
CA SER A 100 16.61 -0.51 0.00
C SER A 100 18.03 -1.06 -0.25
N GLU A 101 18.15 -2.31 -0.68
CA GLU A 101 19.42 -2.99 -0.96
C GLU A 101 20.04 -2.56 -2.32
N TYR A 102 19.22 -1.93 -3.19
CA TYR A 102 19.59 -1.61 -4.57
C TYR A 102 19.66 -0.10 -4.82
N ILE A 103 19.11 0.75 -3.93
CA ILE A 103 19.09 2.20 -4.12
C ILE A 103 20.50 2.76 -4.06
N VAL A 104 20.88 3.53 -5.09
CA VAL A 104 22.17 4.21 -5.20
C VAL A 104 22.06 5.61 -4.60
N LEU A 105 22.77 5.83 -3.50
CA LEU A 105 22.77 7.07 -2.71
C LEU A 105 24.10 7.79 -2.76
N GLY A 106 24.09 9.10 -2.55
CA GLY A 106 25.26 9.85 -2.17
C GLY A 106 25.78 9.40 -0.80
N LYS A 107 27.11 9.56 -0.56
CA LYS A 107 27.76 9.05 0.67
C LYS A 107 27.21 9.65 1.96
N GLY A 108 26.73 10.90 1.90
CA GLY A 108 26.11 11.57 3.04
C GLY A 108 24.84 10.84 3.48
N GLU A 109 23.91 10.72 2.57
CA GLU A 109 22.58 10.11 2.79
C GLU A 109 22.67 8.61 3.06
N ALA A 110 23.64 7.92 2.44
CA ALA A 110 23.88 6.50 2.73
C ALA A 110 24.29 6.26 4.19
N ARG A 111 25.08 7.20 4.79
CA ARG A 111 25.45 7.13 6.22
C ARG A 111 24.28 7.40 7.15
N GLU A 112 23.33 8.23 6.72
CA GLU A 112 22.09 8.53 7.45
C GLU A 112 21.04 7.43 7.33
N GLY A 113 21.23 6.47 6.45
CA GLY A 113 20.31 5.34 6.26
C GLY A 113 18.99 5.74 5.62
N ILE A 114 18.96 6.78 4.76
CA ILE A 114 17.70 7.27 4.16
C ILE A 114 17.04 6.26 3.24
N GLN A 115 17.76 5.26 2.73
CA GLN A 115 17.21 4.16 1.91
C GLN A 115 16.11 3.34 2.61
N TYR A 116 15.94 3.53 3.92
CA TYR A 116 14.88 2.87 4.71
C TYR A 116 13.69 3.79 4.98
N ARG A 117 13.75 5.06 4.58
CA ARG A 117 12.64 6.02 4.74
C ARG A 117 11.52 5.69 3.76
N ASP A 118 10.27 5.85 4.22
CA ASP A 118 9.08 5.55 3.40
C ASP A 118 9.07 6.35 2.11
N SER A 119 9.38 7.64 2.15
CA SER A 119 9.44 8.50 0.96
C SER A 119 10.45 8.00 -0.08
N VAL A 120 11.67 7.64 0.32
CA VAL A 120 12.69 7.14 -0.61
C VAL A 120 12.30 5.81 -1.23
N LEU A 121 11.66 4.95 -0.45
CA LEU A 121 11.18 3.65 -0.91
C LEU A 121 10.00 3.78 -1.88
N SER A 122 9.02 4.65 -1.58
CA SER A 122 7.88 4.91 -2.46
C SER A 122 8.32 5.53 -3.77
N ASP A 123 9.14 6.58 -3.74
CA ASP A 123 9.63 7.27 -4.93
C ASP A 123 10.42 6.31 -5.85
N THR A 124 11.23 5.41 -5.25
CA THR A 124 11.95 4.39 -6.01
C THR A 124 11.00 3.38 -6.65
N LEU A 125 9.96 2.95 -5.94
CA LEU A 125 8.96 2.03 -6.49
C LEU A 125 8.19 2.66 -7.66
N GLU A 126 7.80 3.93 -7.52
CA GLU A 126 7.18 4.69 -8.61
C GLU A 126 8.12 4.80 -9.81
N ALA A 127 9.41 5.12 -9.57
CA ALA A 127 10.40 5.17 -10.64
C ALA A 127 10.54 3.81 -11.37
N ILE A 128 10.49 2.69 -10.67
CA ILE A 128 10.48 1.34 -11.26
C ILE A 128 9.22 1.12 -12.10
N ILE A 129 8.04 1.54 -11.64
CA ILE A 129 6.81 1.46 -12.43
C ILE A 129 6.94 2.28 -13.72
N GLY A 130 7.49 3.49 -13.64
CA GLY A 130 7.80 4.32 -14.81
C GLY A 130 8.78 3.65 -15.78
N ALA A 131 9.80 2.99 -15.26
CA ALA A 131 10.79 2.24 -16.05
C ALA A 131 10.13 1.03 -16.75
N ILE A 132 9.31 0.24 -16.05
CA ILE A 132 8.56 -0.89 -16.64
C ILE A 132 7.63 -0.40 -17.75
N TYR A 133 6.96 0.74 -17.54
CA TYR A 133 6.09 1.34 -18.55
C TYR A 133 6.85 1.73 -19.82
N LEU A 134 8.03 2.33 -19.70
CA LEU A 134 8.85 2.70 -20.85
C LEU A 134 9.41 1.49 -21.59
N ASP A 135 9.79 0.45 -20.85
CA ASP A 135 10.40 -0.76 -21.41
C ASP A 135 9.38 -1.71 -22.05
N GLY A 136 8.27 -1.97 -21.34
CA GLY A 136 7.29 -3.01 -21.72
C GLY A 136 5.90 -2.50 -22.05
N GLY A 137 5.67 -1.18 -21.94
CA GLY A 137 4.38 -0.55 -22.21
C GLY A 137 3.35 -0.74 -21.10
N LEU A 138 2.14 -0.21 -21.35
CA LEU A 138 1.08 -0.12 -20.36
C LEU A 138 0.64 -1.47 -19.80
N ALA A 139 0.56 -2.51 -20.63
CA ALA A 139 0.11 -3.84 -20.22
C ALA A 139 1.06 -4.50 -19.20
N ARG A 140 2.37 -4.27 -19.33
CA ARG A 140 3.37 -4.78 -18.37
C ARG A 140 3.32 -4.02 -17.05
N ALA A 141 3.21 -2.70 -17.11
CA ALA A 141 3.02 -1.88 -15.91
C ALA A 141 1.73 -2.24 -15.17
N GLU A 142 0.63 -2.48 -15.89
CA GLU A 142 -0.63 -2.94 -15.31
C GLU A 142 -0.49 -4.29 -14.59
N SER A 143 0.20 -5.24 -15.21
CA SER A 143 0.45 -6.56 -14.60
C SER A 143 1.22 -6.42 -13.29
N PHE A 144 2.28 -5.60 -13.28
CA PHE A 144 3.08 -5.32 -12.09
C PHE A 144 2.24 -4.67 -10.97
N VAL A 145 1.49 -3.62 -11.31
CA VAL A 145 0.62 -2.93 -10.34
C VAL A 145 -0.43 -3.87 -9.75
N LYS A 146 -1.06 -4.72 -10.57
CA LYS A 146 -2.04 -5.71 -10.10
C LYS A 146 -1.41 -6.72 -9.14
N GLU A 147 -0.24 -7.24 -9.46
CA GLU A 147 0.43 -8.27 -8.66
C GLU A 147 0.88 -7.73 -7.30
N PHE A 148 1.56 -6.60 -7.28
CA PHE A 148 2.25 -6.13 -6.08
C PHE A 148 1.47 -5.11 -5.25
N LEU A 149 0.63 -4.29 -5.88
CA LEU A 149 -0.07 -3.21 -5.18
C LEU A 149 -1.56 -3.46 -4.96
N LEU A 150 -2.19 -4.21 -5.87
CA LEU A 150 -3.65 -4.40 -5.85
C LEU A 150 -4.07 -5.79 -5.36
N SER A 151 -3.13 -6.68 -5.04
CA SER A 151 -3.42 -8.03 -4.52
C SER A 151 -4.29 -8.01 -3.25
N ASP A 152 -4.12 -7.02 -2.39
CA ASP A 152 -4.83 -6.86 -1.11
C ASP A 152 -6.07 -5.93 -1.18
N ILE A 153 -6.53 -5.59 -2.38
CA ILE A 153 -7.62 -4.62 -2.55
C ILE A 153 -8.90 -5.02 -1.81
N GLU A 154 -9.23 -6.32 -1.80
CA GLU A 154 -10.42 -6.84 -1.11
C GLU A 154 -10.31 -6.68 0.40
N LYS A 155 -9.14 -6.96 0.95
CA LYS A 155 -8.85 -6.78 2.37
C LYS A 155 -8.94 -5.30 2.76
N LYS A 156 -8.34 -4.41 1.96
CA LYS A 156 -8.41 -2.95 2.19
C LYS A 156 -9.84 -2.43 2.09
N GLN A 157 -10.59 -2.87 1.09
CA GLN A 157 -12.00 -2.52 0.94
C GLN A 157 -12.82 -2.99 2.16
N LEU A 158 -12.65 -4.25 2.57
CA LEU A 158 -13.32 -4.78 3.75
C LEU A 158 -12.96 -3.97 5.01
N GLN A 159 -11.68 -3.61 5.19
CA GLN A 159 -11.27 -2.77 6.31
C GLN A 159 -11.89 -1.38 6.28
N MET A 160 -12.10 -0.77 5.09
CA MET A 160 -12.68 0.56 4.96
C MET A 160 -14.18 0.60 5.16
N ASP A 161 -14.88 -0.46 4.83
CA ASP A 161 -16.34 -0.55 4.89
C ASP A 161 -16.85 -1.43 6.03
N ALA A 162 -15.94 -1.94 6.87
CA ALA A 162 -16.26 -2.94 7.89
C ALA A 162 -17.43 -2.54 8.80
N LYS A 163 -17.50 -1.27 9.23
CA LYS A 163 -18.61 -0.81 10.08
C LYS A 163 -19.95 -0.86 9.38
N THR A 164 -20.00 -0.45 8.11
CA THR A 164 -21.24 -0.49 7.30
C THR A 164 -21.67 -1.93 7.08
N MET A 165 -20.74 -2.78 6.66
CA MET A 165 -21.02 -4.20 6.42
C MET A 165 -21.47 -4.95 7.68
N LEU A 166 -20.82 -4.68 8.82
CA LEU A 166 -21.23 -5.29 10.08
C LEU A 166 -22.60 -4.79 10.54
N GLN A 167 -22.92 -3.51 10.30
CA GLN A 167 -24.24 -2.96 10.56
C GLN A 167 -25.33 -3.62 9.70
N GLU A 168 -25.07 -3.80 8.40
CA GLU A 168 -25.98 -4.48 7.49
C GLU A 168 -26.19 -5.94 7.89
N TYR A 169 -25.11 -6.65 8.23
CA TYR A 169 -25.18 -8.02 8.73
C TYR A 169 -26.03 -8.10 10.01
N ALA A 170 -25.74 -7.24 11.00
CA ALA A 170 -26.48 -7.22 12.26
C ALA A 170 -27.96 -6.92 12.04
N THR A 171 -28.29 -5.97 11.14
CA THR A 171 -29.66 -5.62 10.77
C THR A 171 -30.36 -6.80 10.10
N GLY A 172 -29.71 -7.46 9.14
CA GLY A 172 -30.26 -8.61 8.43
C GLY A 172 -30.50 -9.84 9.31
N LYS A 173 -29.71 -9.99 10.37
CA LYS A 173 -29.87 -11.08 11.37
C LYS A 173 -30.67 -10.65 12.60
N HIS A 174 -31.18 -9.41 12.64
CA HIS A 174 -31.92 -8.84 13.80
C HIS A 174 -31.09 -8.81 15.10
N LEU A 175 -29.75 -8.70 14.99
CA LEU A 175 -28.82 -8.63 16.13
C LEU A 175 -28.62 -7.19 16.58
N ARG A 176 -28.39 -6.99 17.89
CA ARG A 176 -28.09 -5.68 18.46
C ARG A 176 -26.58 -5.43 18.37
N LEU A 177 -26.17 -4.49 17.51
CA LEU A 177 -24.78 -4.07 17.37
C LEU A 177 -24.45 -2.92 18.35
N ARG A 178 -23.36 -3.04 19.10
CA ARG A 178 -22.86 -2.00 20.02
C ARG A 178 -21.34 -1.89 19.93
N TYR A 179 -20.84 -0.65 19.94
CA TYR A 179 -19.41 -0.35 20.11
C TYR A 179 -19.18 0.27 21.48
N SER A 180 -18.17 -0.20 22.20
CA SER A 180 -17.80 0.26 23.54
C SER A 180 -16.34 0.66 23.57
N LEU A 181 -16.07 1.90 24.03
CA LEU A 181 -14.70 2.37 24.26
C LEU A 181 -14.14 1.65 25.47
N LEU A 182 -13.05 0.91 25.31
CA LEU A 182 -12.35 0.20 26.37
C LEU A 182 -11.23 1.03 26.97
N GLU A 183 -10.50 1.77 26.11
CA GLU A 183 -9.34 2.56 26.50
C GLU A 183 -9.18 3.78 25.60
N GLU A 184 -8.80 4.92 26.24
CA GLU A 184 -8.30 6.10 25.56
C GLU A 184 -7.05 6.55 26.31
N SER A 185 -5.89 6.60 25.63
CA SER A 185 -4.60 6.94 26.22
C SER A 185 -3.71 7.70 25.24
N GLY A 186 -2.57 8.18 25.73
CA GLY A 186 -1.59 8.93 24.94
C GLY A 186 -1.83 10.44 24.87
N PRO A 187 -0.79 11.22 24.50
CA PRO A 187 -0.85 12.66 24.35
C PRO A 187 -1.71 13.06 23.14
N PHE A 188 -2.11 14.33 23.05
CA PHE A 188 -3.02 14.83 22.00
C PHE A 188 -2.56 14.54 20.55
N HIS A 189 -1.25 14.52 20.32
CA HIS A 189 -0.65 14.27 19.00
C HIS A 189 -0.39 12.79 18.72
N ASP A 190 -0.54 11.89 19.73
CA ASP A 190 -0.34 10.44 19.59
C ASP A 190 -1.35 9.71 20.48
N ARG A 191 -2.64 9.92 20.19
CA ARG A 191 -3.73 9.27 20.91
C ARG A 191 -3.92 7.84 20.46
N PHE A 192 -4.17 6.99 21.45
CA PHE A 192 -4.52 5.59 21.29
C PHE A 192 -5.94 5.33 21.76
N TYR A 193 -6.70 4.61 20.98
CA TYR A 193 -8.07 4.20 21.27
C TYR A 193 -8.20 2.69 21.11
N ARG A 194 -8.87 2.06 22.07
CA ARG A 194 -9.23 0.65 22.01
C ARG A 194 -10.73 0.51 22.17
N VAL A 195 -11.38 -0.16 21.21
CA VAL A 195 -12.84 -0.28 21.12
C VAL A 195 -13.21 -1.73 20.94
N SER A 196 -14.20 -2.22 21.71
CA SER A 196 -14.84 -3.51 21.45
C SER A 196 -16.11 -3.34 20.63
N VAL A 197 -16.46 -4.38 19.87
CA VAL A 197 -17.75 -4.52 19.19
C VAL A 197 -18.47 -5.79 19.68
N THR A 198 -19.75 -5.67 20.00
CA THR A 198 -20.60 -6.76 20.43
C THR A 198 -21.82 -6.92 19.53
N LEU A 199 -22.23 -8.18 19.30
CA LEU A 199 -23.50 -8.57 18.72
C LEU A 199 -24.27 -9.35 19.79
N ASP A 200 -25.46 -8.88 20.18
CA ASP A 200 -26.26 -9.44 21.26
C ASP A 200 -25.48 -9.75 22.55
N GLU A 201 -24.64 -8.76 22.97
CA GLU A 201 -23.79 -8.84 24.17
C GLU A 201 -22.58 -9.78 24.08
N ILE A 202 -22.39 -10.51 22.99
CA ILE A 202 -21.22 -11.33 22.74
C ILE A 202 -20.14 -10.47 22.02
N GLU A 203 -18.92 -10.46 22.53
CA GLU A 203 -17.81 -9.76 21.91
C GLU A 203 -17.32 -10.50 20.66
N TYR A 204 -17.33 -9.79 19.55
CA TYR A 204 -16.86 -10.30 18.26
C TYR A 204 -15.50 -9.76 17.84
N GLY A 205 -15.11 -8.58 18.33
CA GLY A 205 -13.81 -8.01 17.98
C GLY A 205 -13.41 -6.85 18.87
N VAL A 206 -12.10 -6.67 19.05
CA VAL A 206 -11.50 -5.53 19.71
C VAL A 206 -10.52 -4.88 18.77
N GLY A 207 -10.74 -3.62 18.41
CA GLY A 207 -9.91 -2.87 17.48
C GLY A 207 -9.19 -1.71 18.17
N GLU A 208 -8.02 -1.39 17.66
CA GLU A 208 -7.15 -0.32 18.13
C GLU A 208 -6.94 0.70 17.01
N GLY A 209 -6.68 1.97 17.35
CA GLY A 209 -6.42 3.00 16.34
C GLY A 209 -6.06 4.35 16.94
N SER A 210 -5.50 5.22 16.09
CA SER A 210 -5.14 6.60 16.44
C SER A 210 -6.35 7.56 16.56
N SER A 211 -7.55 7.05 16.28
CA SER A 211 -8.81 7.74 16.53
C SER A 211 -9.90 6.73 16.87
N LYS A 212 -10.94 7.18 17.61
CA LYS A 212 -12.09 6.33 17.94
C LYS A 212 -12.71 5.70 16.69
N LYS A 213 -12.86 6.49 15.62
CA LYS A 213 -13.40 6.00 14.33
C LYS A 213 -12.55 4.89 13.74
N LYS A 214 -11.22 5.00 13.79
CA LYS A 214 -10.29 3.97 13.27
C LYS A 214 -10.32 2.72 14.14
N ALA A 215 -10.37 2.86 15.46
CA ALA A 215 -10.51 1.73 16.38
C ALA A 215 -11.83 0.97 16.18
N GLU A 216 -12.96 1.68 16.03
CA GLU A 216 -14.27 1.09 15.71
C GLU A 216 -14.25 0.35 14.37
N GLN A 217 -13.59 0.90 13.33
CA GLN A 217 -13.45 0.29 12.02
C GLN A 217 -12.65 -1.02 12.10
N ASN A 218 -11.54 -1.01 12.84
CA ASN A 218 -10.71 -2.19 13.06
C ASN A 218 -11.45 -3.25 13.90
N ALA A 219 -12.22 -2.85 14.92
CA ALA A 219 -13.06 -3.77 15.69
C ALA A 219 -14.11 -4.46 14.79
N ALA A 220 -14.77 -3.68 13.92
CA ALA A 220 -15.75 -4.21 12.98
C ALA A 220 -15.11 -5.18 11.98
N TYR A 221 -13.92 -4.86 11.46
CA TYR A 221 -13.18 -5.73 10.56
C TYR A 221 -12.89 -7.09 11.21
N LEU A 222 -12.36 -7.09 12.44
CA LEU A 222 -12.07 -8.33 13.19
C LEU A 222 -13.34 -9.13 13.48
N ALA A 223 -14.46 -8.45 13.76
CA ALA A 223 -15.75 -9.10 13.93
C ALA A 223 -16.23 -9.80 12.65
N LEU A 224 -16.10 -9.15 11.49
CA LEU A 224 -16.47 -9.76 10.20
C LEU A 224 -15.59 -10.98 9.87
N GLU A 225 -14.28 -10.90 10.13
CA GLU A 225 -13.37 -12.03 9.96
C GLU A 225 -13.75 -13.22 10.86
N LYS A 226 -14.09 -12.95 12.14
CA LYS A 226 -14.54 -13.97 13.08
C LYS A 226 -15.86 -14.60 12.62
N ILE A 227 -16.86 -13.79 12.23
CA ILE A 227 -18.14 -14.28 11.73
C ILE A 227 -17.94 -15.15 10.48
N LYS A 228 -17.09 -14.71 9.55
CA LYS A 228 -16.75 -15.50 8.35
C LYS A 228 -16.15 -16.86 8.70
N ALA A 229 -15.28 -16.91 9.70
CA ALA A 229 -14.67 -18.16 10.15
C ALA A 229 -15.68 -19.10 10.84
N GLU A 230 -16.65 -18.55 11.58
CA GLU A 230 -17.65 -19.33 12.35
C GLU A 230 -18.82 -19.80 11.47
N THR A 231 -19.28 -18.96 10.54
CA THR A 231 -20.53 -19.21 9.78
C THR A 231 -20.29 -19.60 8.33
N GLY A 232 -19.10 -19.33 7.79
CA GLY A 232 -18.82 -19.43 6.36
C GLY A 232 -19.52 -18.34 5.52
N ASP A 233 -20.15 -17.35 6.15
CA ASP A 233 -20.82 -16.25 5.46
C ASP A 233 -19.78 -15.44 4.66
N VAL A 234 -20.07 -15.26 3.36
CA VAL A 234 -19.28 -14.38 2.50
C VAL A 234 -19.92 -13.00 2.51
N PHE A 235 -19.23 -12.03 3.12
CA PHE A 235 -19.67 -10.65 3.09
C PHE A 235 -19.54 -10.10 1.68
N LYS A 236 -20.67 -9.90 1.00
CA LYS A 236 -20.68 -9.26 -0.31
C LYS A 236 -20.46 -7.77 -0.13
N ILE A 237 -19.39 -7.29 -0.71
CA ILE A 237 -19.08 -5.87 -0.83
C ILE A 237 -19.95 -5.36 -1.99
N TYR A 238 -21.00 -4.59 -1.68
CA TYR A 238 -21.89 -3.96 -2.66
C TYR A 238 -21.32 -2.61 -3.11
#